data_05ba4761902cd2a3641eac7134581777
#
_entry.id   05ba4761902cd2a3641eac7134581777
#
_cell.length_a   1.000
_cell.length_b   1.000
_cell.length_c   1.000
_cell.angle_alpha   90.00
_cell.angle_beta   90.00
_cell.angle_gamma   90.00
#
_symmetry.space_group_name_H-M   'P 1'
#
loop_
_entity.id
_entity.type
_entity.pdbx_description
1 polymer ?
#
loop_
_entity_poly.entity_id
_entity_poly.type
_entity_poly.pdbx_seq_one_letter_code
_entity_poly.pdbx_strand_id
1 'polypeptide(L)'
;MEKNTTTLEEYIRLASEILRKDENILFAYLFGSYVRNEVWFGSDLDIAIYFRSEPELLDIGGICNDLEEALNVKIDLAMLNHLPDKHPELGFNIINEGILLFTKEESTLRNYKHKVLLHYLDVKPLLDIVNRKFNERLNNGR
;
A
#
# COMPACT_ATOMS: atom_id res chain seq x y z
N MET A 1 -0.03 11.77 -30.36
CA MET A 1 -0.17 11.59 -29.88
C MET A 1 -0.17 11.08 -29.08
N GLU A 2 -0.06 10.88 -28.42
CA GLU A 2 -0.17 10.38 -27.66
C GLU A 2 -0.65 10.37 -26.85
N LYS A 3 -0.74 10.03 -26.66
CA LYS A 3 -1.40 9.93 -26.01
C LYS A 3 -1.61 10.18 -24.75
N ASN A 4 -2.04 10.11 -24.29
CA ASN A 4 -2.66 10.31 -22.99
C ASN A 4 -2.37 9.21 -21.99
N THR A 5 -1.28 8.53 -22.16
CA THR A 5 -0.85 7.51 -21.21
C THR A 5 -0.16 8.20 -20.06
N THR A 6 -0.80 8.17 -18.86
CA THR A 6 -0.18 8.74 -17.67
C THR A 6 0.89 7.78 -17.18
N THR A 7 2.09 8.29 -17.03
CA THR A 7 3.20 7.47 -16.58
C THR A 7 3.15 7.26 -15.08
N LEU A 8 3.88 6.26 -14.61
CA LEU A 8 3.98 6.01 -13.17
C LEU A 8 4.53 7.23 -12.45
N GLU A 9 5.49 7.91 -13.06
CA GLU A 9 6.07 9.12 -12.47
C GLU A 9 5.04 10.21 -12.29
N GLU A 10 4.14 10.36 -13.26
CA GLU A 10 3.07 11.34 -13.14
C GLU A 10 2.08 10.97 -12.06
N TYR A 11 1.76 9.68 -11.93
CA TYR A 11 0.90 9.22 -10.84
C TYR A 11 1.53 9.55 -9.50
N ILE A 12 2.82 9.29 -9.36
CA ILE A 12 3.54 9.58 -8.12
C ILE A 12 3.45 11.06 -7.79
N ARG A 13 3.71 11.92 -8.77
CA ARG A 13 3.71 13.36 -8.57
C ARG A 13 2.32 13.87 -8.19
N LEU A 14 1.31 13.48 -8.96
CA LEU A 14 -0.04 13.98 -8.74
C LEU A 14 -0.61 13.47 -7.42
N ALA A 15 -0.43 12.19 -7.13
CA ALA A 15 -0.91 11.64 -5.87
C ALA A 15 -0.22 12.29 -4.68
N SER A 16 1.10 12.50 -4.78
CA SER A 16 1.84 13.15 -3.71
C SER A 16 1.33 14.56 -3.45
N GLU A 17 1.06 15.33 -4.52
CA GLU A 17 0.56 16.69 -4.36
C GLU A 17 -0.79 16.74 -3.67
N ILE A 18 -1.68 15.82 -4.07
CA ILE A 18 -3.03 15.80 -3.51
C ILE A 18 -2.99 15.38 -2.04
N LEU A 19 -2.30 14.28 -1.76
CA LEU A 19 -2.30 13.72 -0.41
C LEU A 19 -1.53 14.58 0.57
N ARG A 20 -0.48 15.26 0.11
CA ARG A 20 0.33 16.10 0.99
C ARG A 20 -0.46 17.27 1.56
N LYS A 21 -1.50 17.71 0.86
CA LYS A 21 -2.32 18.84 1.31
C LYS A 21 -3.21 18.48 2.51
N ASP A 22 -3.49 17.21 2.72
CA ASP A 22 -4.34 16.78 3.82
C ASP A 22 -3.50 16.66 5.08
N GLU A 23 -3.77 17.51 6.07
CA GLU A 23 -2.98 17.56 7.29
C GLU A 23 -3.05 16.29 8.11
N ASN A 24 -4.10 15.50 7.92
CA ASN A 24 -4.25 14.24 8.64
C ASN A 24 -3.45 13.10 8.02
N ILE A 25 -2.84 13.31 6.86
CA ILE A 25 -2.06 12.28 6.19
C ILE A 25 -0.57 12.51 6.48
N LEU A 26 0.07 11.54 7.12
CA LEU A 26 1.49 11.67 7.49
C LEU A 26 2.43 11.10 6.45
N PHE A 27 2.09 9.96 5.86
CA PHE A 27 2.87 9.42 4.75
C PHE A 27 1.99 8.49 3.92
N ALA A 28 2.46 8.18 2.71
CA ALA A 28 1.70 7.36 1.79
C ALA A 28 2.63 6.58 0.87
N TYR A 29 2.15 5.42 0.44
CA TYR A 29 2.88 4.53 -0.46
C TYR A 29 2.03 4.21 -1.68
N LEU A 30 2.71 4.02 -2.79
CA LEU A 30 2.11 3.43 -4.00
C LEU A 30 2.57 1.97 -4.03
N PHE A 31 1.64 1.04 -4.24
CA PHE A 31 2.01 -0.37 -4.24
C PHE A 31 1.18 -1.12 -5.27
N GLY A 32 1.34 -2.43 -5.31
CA GLY A 32 0.53 -3.29 -6.15
C GLY A 32 1.04 -3.41 -7.58
N SER A 33 0.13 -3.71 -8.50
CA SER A 33 0.49 -4.08 -9.85
C SER A 33 1.22 -2.98 -10.62
N TYR A 34 0.89 -1.71 -10.38
CA TYR A 34 1.57 -0.61 -11.06
C TYR A 34 3.04 -0.54 -10.66
N VAL A 35 3.36 -0.84 -9.39
CA VAL A 35 4.75 -0.83 -8.94
C VAL A 35 5.51 -2.03 -9.49
N ARG A 36 4.84 -3.17 -9.58
CA ARG A 36 5.47 -4.39 -10.09
C ARG A 36 5.49 -4.45 -11.61
N ASN A 37 4.97 -3.43 -12.27
CA ASN A 37 4.91 -3.37 -13.73
C ASN A 37 4.08 -4.53 -14.30
N GLU A 38 2.99 -4.86 -13.61
CA GLU A 38 2.07 -5.93 -14.00
C GLU A 38 0.70 -5.38 -14.33
N VAL A 39 0.66 -4.16 -14.83
CA VAL A 39 -0.59 -3.48 -15.15
C VAL A 39 -1.25 -4.13 -16.35
N TRP A 40 -2.55 -4.33 -16.24
CA TRP A 40 -3.37 -4.82 -17.34
C TRP A 40 -4.60 -3.94 -17.41
N PHE A 41 -5.36 -4.11 -18.50
CA PHE A 41 -6.58 -3.34 -18.68
C PHE A 41 -7.51 -3.55 -17.49
N GLY A 42 -7.90 -2.45 -16.84
CA GLY A 42 -8.76 -2.52 -15.67
C GLY A 42 -8.03 -2.58 -14.34
N SER A 43 -6.70 -2.54 -14.33
CA SER A 43 -5.95 -2.51 -13.08
C SER A 43 -6.26 -1.26 -12.29
N ASP A 44 -6.49 -1.42 -10.97
CA ASP A 44 -6.63 -0.28 -10.06
C ASP A 44 -5.25 0.18 -9.62
N LEU A 45 -5.16 1.46 -9.29
CA LEU A 45 -3.94 2.02 -8.71
C LEU A 45 -4.05 1.89 -7.19
N ASP A 46 -3.12 1.17 -6.59
CA ASP A 46 -3.16 0.88 -5.15
C ASP A 46 -2.34 1.90 -4.38
N ILE A 47 -3.00 2.61 -3.46
CA ILE A 47 -2.36 3.63 -2.63
C ILE A 47 -2.64 3.31 -1.17
N ALA A 48 -1.58 3.32 -0.35
CA ALA A 48 -1.70 3.07 1.08
C ALA A 48 -1.35 4.34 1.83
N ILE A 49 -2.19 4.68 2.81
CA ILE A 49 -2.09 5.96 3.52
C ILE A 49 -2.02 5.75 5.02
N TYR A 50 -1.09 6.44 5.66
CA TYR A 50 -0.99 6.47 7.12
C TYR A 50 -1.53 7.79 7.63
N PHE A 51 -2.55 7.72 8.48
CA PHE A 51 -3.23 8.90 9.02
C PHE A 51 -2.73 9.23 10.43
N ARG A 52 -2.68 10.53 10.73
CA ARG A 52 -2.35 10.99 12.08
C ARG A 52 -3.40 10.52 13.08
N SER A 53 -4.67 10.65 12.71
CA SER A 53 -5.77 10.18 13.54
C SER A 53 -6.76 9.46 12.64
N GLU A 54 -7.61 8.62 13.26
CA GLU A 54 -8.55 7.78 12.52
C GLU A 54 -9.45 8.64 11.64
N PRO A 55 -9.43 8.42 10.32
CA PRO A 55 -10.29 9.21 9.43
C PRO A 55 -11.72 8.68 9.44
N GLU A 56 -12.66 9.56 9.09
CA GLU A 56 -14.03 9.14 8.91
C GLU A 56 -14.23 8.57 7.52
N LEU A 57 -15.27 7.78 7.37
CA LEU A 57 -15.54 7.14 6.08
C LEU A 57 -15.71 8.16 4.96
N LEU A 58 -16.36 9.29 5.26
CA LEU A 58 -16.52 10.34 4.25
C LEU A 58 -15.20 10.95 3.84
N ASP A 59 -14.26 11.06 4.78
CA ASP A 59 -12.93 11.57 4.45
C ASP A 59 -12.23 10.65 3.46
N ILE A 60 -12.30 9.35 3.71
CA ILE A 60 -11.68 8.37 2.82
C ILE A 60 -12.32 8.43 1.44
N GLY A 61 -13.65 8.53 1.38
CA GLY A 61 -14.35 8.65 0.11
C GLY A 61 -13.95 9.89 -0.66
N GLY A 62 -13.79 11.01 0.05
CA GLY A 62 -13.36 12.26 -0.58
C GLY A 62 -11.96 12.17 -1.14
N ILE A 63 -11.04 11.57 -0.38
CA ILE A 63 -9.66 11.39 -0.86
C ILE A 63 -9.65 10.52 -2.12
N CYS A 64 -10.40 9.41 -2.07
CA CYS A 64 -10.47 8.51 -3.21
C CYS A 64 -11.00 9.22 -4.45
N ASN A 65 -12.06 10.00 -4.28
CA ASN A 65 -12.65 10.74 -5.39
C ASN A 65 -11.69 11.78 -5.97
N ASP A 66 -11.00 12.51 -5.10
CA ASP A 66 -10.04 13.51 -5.56
C ASP A 66 -8.92 12.86 -6.38
N LEU A 67 -8.44 11.71 -5.91
CA LEU A 67 -7.39 11.00 -6.62
C LEU A 67 -7.88 10.47 -7.97
N GLU A 68 -9.06 9.90 -7.99
CA GLU A 68 -9.60 9.35 -9.23
C GLU A 68 -9.83 10.42 -10.27
N GLU A 69 -10.30 11.59 -9.85
CA GLU A 69 -10.51 12.69 -10.78
C GLU A 69 -9.19 13.20 -11.34
N ALA A 70 -8.20 13.35 -10.48
CA ALA A 70 -6.91 13.92 -10.90
C ALA A 70 -6.09 12.95 -11.73
N LEU A 71 -6.11 11.68 -11.37
CA LEU A 71 -5.27 10.69 -12.02
C LEU A 71 -5.96 9.96 -13.15
N ASN A 72 -7.28 10.07 -13.22
CA ASN A 72 -8.09 9.44 -14.26
C ASN A 72 -7.86 7.93 -14.31
N VAL A 73 -7.80 7.31 -13.14
CA VAL A 73 -7.65 5.87 -12.98
C VAL A 73 -8.38 5.48 -11.72
N LYS A 74 -8.87 4.26 -11.68
CA LYS A 74 -9.55 3.77 -10.48
C LYS A 74 -8.55 3.55 -9.36
N ILE A 75 -8.93 4.01 -8.16
CA ILE A 75 -8.03 3.99 -7.01
C ILE A 75 -8.53 2.98 -5.97
N ASP A 76 -7.61 2.20 -5.44
CA ASP A 76 -7.88 1.31 -4.32
C ASP A 76 -7.05 1.80 -3.15
N LEU A 77 -7.74 2.28 -2.10
CA LEU A 77 -7.07 2.83 -0.92
C LEU A 77 -6.95 1.80 0.18
N ALA A 78 -5.77 1.72 0.78
CA ALA A 78 -5.54 0.92 1.97
C ALA A 78 -5.11 1.83 3.10
N MET A 79 -5.60 1.57 4.31
CA MET A 79 -5.21 2.34 5.48
C MET A 79 -4.10 1.60 6.21
N LEU A 80 -2.92 2.22 6.29
CA LEU A 80 -1.75 1.59 6.89
C LEU A 80 -1.84 1.47 8.41
N ASN A 81 -2.67 2.29 9.05
CA ASN A 81 -2.68 2.40 10.51
C ASN A 81 -2.89 1.07 11.23
N HIS A 82 -3.77 0.22 10.72
CA HIS A 82 -4.09 -1.04 11.38
C HIS A 82 -3.57 -2.27 10.65
N LEU A 83 -2.86 -2.04 9.55
CA LEU A 83 -2.44 -3.13 8.68
C LEU A 83 -1.47 -4.11 9.34
N PRO A 84 -0.46 -3.64 10.11
CA PRO A 84 0.47 -4.59 10.71
C PRO A 84 -0.21 -5.60 11.63
N ASP A 85 -1.26 -5.17 12.35
CA ASP A 85 -1.97 -6.04 13.27
C ASP A 85 -2.88 -7.02 12.53
N LYS A 86 -3.53 -6.55 11.47
CA LYS A 86 -4.55 -7.34 10.78
C LYS A 86 -4.00 -8.14 9.61
N HIS A 87 -3.05 -7.57 8.88
CA HIS A 87 -2.49 -8.18 7.68
C HIS A 87 -0.99 -7.93 7.62
N PRO A 88 -0.22 -8.59 8.52
CA PRO A 88 1.22 -8.31 8.60
C PRO A 88 1.98 -8.57 7.31
N GLU A 89 1.55 -9.59 6.55
CA GLU A 89 2.22 -9.90 5.29
C GLU A 89 2.02 -8.77 4.27
N LEU A 90 0.80 -8.26 4.18
CA LEU A 90 0.52 -7.15 3.26
C LEU A 90 1.28 -5.90 3.69
N GLY A 91 1.29 -5.61 4.99
CA GLY A 91 2.05 -4.48 5.50
C GLY A 91 3.52 -4.56 5.12
N PHE A 92 4.10 -5.74 5.31
CA PHE A 92 5.50 -5.95 4.95
C PHE A 92 5.73 -5.75 3.46
N ASN A 93 4.85 -6.29 2.62
CA ASN A 93 4.99 -6.17 1.17
C ASN A 93 4.94 -4.72 0.72
N ILE A 94 4.04 -3.93 1.31
CA ILE A 94 3.93 -2.52 0.95
C ILE A 94 5.22 -1.77 1.29
N ILE A 95 5.75 -1.97 2.50
CA ILE A 95 6.96 -1.30 2.93
C ILE A 95 8.17 -1.77 2.12
N ASN A 96 8.22 -3.04 1.80
CA ASN A 96 9.37 -3.63 1.13
C ASN A 96 9.40 -3.33 -0.37
N GLU A 97 8.25 -3.37 -1.02
CA GLU A 97 8.18 -3.24 -2.49
C GLU A 97 7.55 -1.94 -2.95
N GLY A 98 6.82 -1.26 -2.07
CA GLY A 98 6.11 -0.07 -2.47
C GLY A 98 7.02 1.13 -2.69
N ILE A 99 6.45 2.14 -3.31
CA ILE A 99 7.14 3.40 -3.54
C ILE A 99 6.61 4.42 -2.55
N LEU A 100 7.50 4.96 -1.72
CA LEU A 100 7.11 6.00 -0.78
C LEU A 100 6.80 7.28 -1.55
N LEU A 101 5.57 7.75 -1.45
CA LEU A 101 5.18 8.98 -2.11
C LEU A 101 5.73 10.20 -1.38
N PHE A 102 5.57 10.22 -0.07
CA PHE A 102 6.12 11.28 0.78
C PHE A 102 5.96 10.90 2.24
N THR A 103 6.69 11.58 3.09
CA THR A 103 6.49 11.52 4.53
C THR A 103 6.67 12.91 5.12
N LYS A 104 5.81 13.25 6.08
CA LYS A 104 5.91 14.51 6.79
C LYS A 104 6.66 14.36 8.11
N GLU A 105 6.78 13.11 8.60
CA GLU A 105 7.46 12.84 9.87
C GLU A 105 8.31 11.60 9.73
N GLU A 106 9.62 11.80 9.64
CA GLU A 106 10.54 10.68 9.45
C GLU A 106 10.52 9.70 10.62
N SER A 107 10.38 10.20 11.84
CA SER A 107 10.36 9.30 13.00
C SER A 107 9.12 8.42 13.00
N THR A 108 7.97 8.97 12.61
CA THR A 108 6.74 8.19 12.54
C THR A 108 6.86 7.09 11.50
N LEU A 109 7.43 7.42 10.34
CA LEU A 109 7.63 6.43 9.28
C LEU A 109 8.59 5.34 9.74
N ARG A 110 9.70 5.71 10.37
CA ARG A 110 10.67 4.74 10.87
C ARG A 110 10.07 3.80 11.90
N ASN A 111 9.29 4.36 12.83
CA ASN A 111 8.62 3.55 13.84
C ASN A 111 7.61 2.61 13.22
N TYR A 112 6.90 3.09 12.21
CA TYR A 112 5.94 2.24 11.51
C TYR A 112 6.64 1.07 10.82
N LYS A 113 7.76 1.33 10.16
CA LYS A 113 8.52 0.27 9.50
C LYS A 113 8.99 -0.79 10.49
N HIS A 114 9.45 -0.34 11.67
CA HIS A 114 9.84 -1.27 12.71
C HIS A 114 8.67 -2.14 13.16
N LYS A 115 7.52 -1.51 13.37
CA LYS A 115 6.33 -2.25 13.79
C LYS A 115 5.92 -3.29 12.76
N VAL A 116 5.93 -2.89 11.48
CA VAL A 116 5.60 -3.80 10.40
C VAL A 116 6.53 -5.00 10.39
N LEU A 117 7.83 -4.74 10.50
CA LEU A 117 8.83 -5.79 10.47
C LEU A 117 8.67 -6.75 11.64
N LEU A 118 8.45 -6.20 12.85
CA LEU A 118 8.29 -7.04 14.03
C LEU A 118 7.07 -7.94 13.93
N HIS A 119 5.95 -7.39 13.45
CA HIS A 119 4.74 -8.18 13.28
C HIS A 119 4.93 -9.27 12.21
N TYR A 120 5.61 -8.93 11.14
CA TYR A 120 5.86 -9.90 10.08
C TYR A 120 6.74 -11.04 10.58
N LEU A 121 7.78 -10.72 11.36
CA LEU A 121 8.68 -11.73 11.90
C LEU A 121 7.99 -12.63 12.92
N ASP A 122 7.01 -12.10 13.65
CA ASP A 122 6.23 -12.91 14.58
C ASP A 122 5.36 -13.93 13.85
N VAL A 123 4.87 -13.57 12.67
CA VAL A 123 3.95 -14.42 11.92
C VAL A 123 4.68 -15.35 10.96
N LYS A 124 5.81 -14.91 10.41
CA LYS A 124 6.51 -15.63 9.36
C LYS A 124 6.85 -17.08 9.73
N PRO A 125 7.40 -17.37 10.93
CA PRO A 125 7.72 -18.75 11.26
C PRO A 125 6.49 -19.67 11.20
N LEU A 126 5.33 -19.17 11.63
CA LEU A 126 4.11 -19.94 11.56
C LEU A 126 3.69 -20.21 10.13
N LEU A 127 3.78 -19.17 9.29
CA LEU A 127 3.46 -19.33 7.87
C LEU A 127 4.40 -20.33 7.20
N ASP A 128 5.69 -20.27 7.54
CA ASP A 128 6.66 -21.21 6.99
C ASP A 128 6.33 -22.65 7.39
N ILE A 129 5.91 -22.85 8.62
CA ILE A 129 5.53 -24.19 9.10
C ILE A 129 4.32 -24.70 8.32
N VAL A 130 3.30 -23.86 8.18
CA VAL A 130 2.10 -24.26 7.46
C VAL A 130 2.42 -24.59 6.00
N ASN A 131 3.21 -23.76 5.35
CA ASN A 131 3.57 -23.98 3.95
C ASN A 131 4.38 -25.25 3.78
N ARG A 132 5.31 -25.51 4.69
CA ARG A 132 6.12 -26.72 4.62
C ARG A 132 5.25 -27.97 4.77
N LYS A 133 4.33 -27.95 5.72
CA LYS A 133 3.44 -29.10 5.91
C LYS A 133 2.53 -29.29 4.71
N PHE A 134 2.06 -28.21 4.13
CA PHE A 134 1.23 -28.31 2.93
C PHE A 134 2.01 -28.94 1.78
N ASN A 135 3.25 -28.50 1.57
CA ASN A 135 4.10 -29.05 0.53
C ASN A 135 4.42 -30.52 0.75
N GLU A 136 4.66 -30.91 2.00
CA GLU A 136 4.90 -32.31 2.32
C GLU A 136 3.68 -33.17 1.99
N ARG A 137 2.50 -32.65 2.32
CA ARG A 137 1.26 -33.38 2.01
C ARG A 137 1.09 -33.56 0.51
N LEU A 138 1.39 -32.51 -0.27
CA LEU A 138 1.30 -32.61 -1.72
C LEU A 138 2.29 -33.64 -2.28
N ASN A 139 3.49 -33.67 -1.74
CA ASN A 139 4.51 -34.61 -2.20
C ASN A 139 4.23 -36.03 -1.80
N ASN A 140 3.62 -36.25 -0.64
CA ASN A 140 3.39 -37.55 -0.09
C ASN A 140 1.98 -38.08 -0.28
N GLY A 141 1.10 -37.26 -0.81
CA GLY A 141 -0.32 -37.60 -0.92
C GLY A 141 -0.69 -38.33 -2.19
N ARG A 142 0.21 -39.05 -2.76
CA ARG A 142 -0.06 -39.80 -3.98
C ARG A 142 -0.40 -41.25 -3.73
#